data_95a99d97b1afd2fde3cdcc581a5b1b9e
#
_entry.id   95a99d97b1afd2fde3cdcc581a5b1b9e
#
_cell.length_a   1.000
_cell.length_b   1.000
_cell.length_c   1.000
_cell.angle_alpha   90.00
_cell.angle_beta   90.00
_cell.angle_gamma   90.00
#
_symmetry.space_group_name_H-M   'P 1'
#
loop_
_entity.id
_entity.type
_entity.pdbx_description
1 polymer ?
#
loop_
_entity_poly.entity_id
_entity_poly.type
_entity_poly.pdbx_seq_one_letter_code
_entity_poly.pdbx_strand_id
1 'polypeptide(L)'
;VLDGLLRRHRVGREAEHLADGLGFVEHGFDGVTVAEIASAAGLTERTFFRYFADKREVLFPGHDEFERSFLHGLEKAPDDDPVSLITAALAGVAEFFPDERQAWSRTRNAILQAHPGFQERELLKMSSLTATLTRALRERGIVPIAAALAAETVGTVFRTAFTAWIAEDETRSFTEIQDDVGARWHGLLTVRRS
;
A
#
# COMPACT_ATOMS: atom_id res chain seq x y z
N VAL A 1 -20.04 -10.72 7.41
CA VAL A 1 -18.79 -10.49 6.69
C VAL A 1 -18.49 -8.99 6.62
N LEU A 2 -19.43 -8.12 6.21
CA LEU A 2 -19.24 -6.66 6.12
C LEU A 2 -18.92 -6.00 7.48
N ASP A 3 -19.58 -6.40 8.57
CA ASP A 3 -19.38 -5.83 9.91
C ASP A 3 -17.97 -6.13 10.47
N GLY A 4 -17.42 -7.30 10.15
CA GLY A 4 -16.04 -7.67 10.50
C GLY A 4 -14.99 -6.86 9.74
N LEU A 5 -15.23 -6.56 8.46
CA LEU A 5 -14.38 -5.72 7.62
C LEU A 5 -14.38 -4.26 8.09
N LEU A 6 -15.56 -3.70 8.35
CA LEU A 6 -15.70 -2.32 8.85
C LEU A 6 -15.05 -2.14 10.23
N ARG A 7 -15.12 -3.16 11.10
CA ARG A 7 -14.45 -3.14 12.41
C ARG A 7 -12.93 -3.27 12.26
N ARG A 8 -12.43 -4.11 11.35
CA ARG A 8 -11.00 -4.22 11.03
C ARG A 8 -10.44 -2.89 10.51
N HIS A 9 -11.20 -2.21 9.67
CA HIS A 9 -10.90 -0.87 9.15
C HIS A 9 -10.84 0.20 10.22
N ARG A 10 -11.81 0.19 11.15
CA ARG A 10 -11.84 1.14 12.26
C ARG A 10 -10.66 0.90 13.20
N VAL A 11 -10.42 -0.36 13.57
CA VAL A 11 -9.27 -0.76 14.41
C VAL A 11 -7.95 -0.46 13.70
N GLY A 12 -7.87 -0.60 12.38
CA GLY A 12 -6.70 -0.23 11.58
C GLY A 12 -6.43 1.28 11.63
N ARG A 13 -7.45 2.13 11.44
CA ARG A 13 -7.32 3.60 11.55
C ARG A 13 -7.02 4.06 12.97
N GLU A 14 -7.66 3.42 13.97
CA GLU A 14 -7.32 3.67 15.37
C GLU A 14 -5.88 3.23 15.66
N ALA A 15 -5.39 2.14 15.05
CA ALA A 15 -4.00 1.71 15.15
C ALA A 15 -3.02 2.67 14.42
N GLU A 16 -3.44 3.29 13.31
CA GLU A 16 -2.68 4.37 12.66
C GLU A 16 -2.50 5.57 13.62
N HIS A 17 -3.56 6.03 14.27
CA HIS A 17 -3.49 7.08 15.28
C HIS A 17 -2.76 6.66 16.56
N LEU A 18 -2.81 5.37 16.89
CA LEU A 18 -2.18 4.82 18.08
C LEU A 18 -0.67 4.61 17.91
N ALA A 19 -0.20 4.33 16.70
CA ALA A 19 1.23 4.22 16.45
C ALA A 19 1.96 5.56 16.68
N ASP A 20 1.29 6.71 16.40
CA ASP A 20 1.77 8.03 16.79
C ASP A 20 1.68 8.25 18.31
N GLY A 21 0.62 7.75 18.96
CA GLY A 21 0.39 7.93 20.40
C GLY A 21 1.07 6.90 21.30
N LEU A 22 1.48 5.74 20.76
CA LEU A 22 2.10 4.64 21.53
C LEU A 22 3.63 4.74 21.65
N GLY A 23 4.23 5.84 21.17
CA GLY A 23 5.68 6.02 21.28
C GLY A 23 6.49 4.99 20.49
N PHE A 24 5.96 4.43 19.38
CA PHE A 24 6.78 3.61 18.48
C PHE A 24 8.01 4.34 17.99
N VAL A 25 7.91 5.67 17.87
CA VAL A 25 9.05 6.53 17.53
C VAL A 25 9.98 6.70 18.74
N GLU A 26 9.43 6.82 19.96
CA GLU A 26 10.23 7.09 21.19
C GLU A 26 10.79 5.80 21.83
N HIS A 27 10.02 4.72 21.88
CA HIS A 27 10.39 3.48 22.59
C HIS A 27 10.79 2.34 21.65
N GLY A 28 10.66 2.53 20.34
CA GLY A 28 10.82 1.50 19.35
C GLY A 28 9.67 0.50 19.36
N PHE A 29 9.45 -0.15 18.22
CA PHE A 29 8.39 -1.15 18.08
C PHE A 29 8.54 -2.32 19.08
N ASP A 30 9.74 -2.76 19.38
CA ASP A 30 9.99 -3.90 20.26
C ASP A 30 9.63 -3.60 21.73
N GLY A 31 9.74 -2.34 22.15
CA GLY A 31 9.41 -1.88 23.50
C GLY A 31 7.91 -1.85 23.83
N VAL A 32 7.03 -1.87 22.81
CA VAL A 32 5.57 -1.79 23.00
C VAL A 32 4.94 -3.19 22.97
N THR A 33 4.10 -3.53 23.93
CA THR A 33 3.43 -4.85 24.02
C THR A 33 2.09 -4.87 23.26
N VAL A 34 1.60 -6.10 22.93
CA VAL A 34 0.24 -6.28 22.37
C VAL A 34 -0.83 -5.77 23.35
N ALA A 35 -0.61 -5.92 24.65
CA ALA A 35 -1.53 -5.45 25.68
C ALA A 35 -1.70 -3.92 25.63
N GLU A 36 -0.59 -3.18 25.49
CA GLU A 36 -0.59 -1.71 25.35
C GLU A 36 -1.30 -1.28 24.06
N ILE A 37 -0.99 -1.91 22.94
CA ILE A 37 -1.65 -1.65 21.65
C ILE A 37 -3.16 -1.91 21.74
N ALA A 38 -3.56 -3.05 22.27
CA ALA A 38 -4.97 -3.42 22.44
C ALA A 38 -5.69 -2.44 23.37
N SER A 39 -5.09 -2.12 24.54
CA SER A 39 -5.64 -1.18 25.50
C SER A 39 -5.86 0.20 24.93
N ALA A 40 -4.87 0.72 24.20
CA ALA A 40 -4.96 2.02 23.53
C ALA A 40 -6.06 2.06 22.45
N ALA A 41 -6.32 0.93 21.76
CA ALA A 41 -7.44 0.77 20.83
C ALA A 41 -8.79 0.47 21.52
N GLY A 42 -8.86 0.47 22.87
CA GLY A 42 -10.07 0.09 23.59
C GLY A 42 -10.45 -1.38 23.40
N LEU A 43 -9.48 -2.24 23.13
CA LEU A 43 -9.64 -3.67 22.86
C LEU A 43 -9.01 -4.51 23.99
N THR A 44 -9.45 -5.77 24.09
CA THR A 44 -8.70 -6.80 24.84
C THR A 44 -7.68 -7.45 23.91
N GLU A 45 -6.60 -8.04 24.46
CA GLU A 45 -5.63 -8.82 23.69
C GLU A 45 -6.30 -9.94 22.87
N ARG A 46 -7.32 -10.63 23.46
CA ARG A 46 -8.12 -11.62 22.75
C ARG A 46 -8.81 -11.03 21.52
N THR A 47 -9.32 -9.81 21.64
CA THR A 47 -9.97 -9.11 20.53
C THR A 47 -8.94 -8.69 19.50
N PHE A 48 -7.77 -8.24 19.92
CA PHE A 48 -6.65 -7.92 19.03
C PHE A 48 -6.26 -9.13 18.15
N PHE A 49 -5.97 -10.30 18.74
CA PHE A 49 -5.60 -11.50 18.00
C PHE A 49 -6.70 -12.08 17.11
N ARG A 50 -7.94 -11.65 17.26
CA ARG A 50 -9.01 -11.97 16.31
C ARG A 50 -8.89 -11.19 15.00
N TYR A 51 -8.27 -10.00 15.04
CA TYR A 51 -8.11 -9.11 13.88
C TYR A 51 -6.72 -9.15 13.28
N PHE A 52 -5.71 -9.35 14.09
CA PHE A 52 -4.30 -9.31 13.71
C PHE A 52 -3.63 -10.63 14.06
N ALA A 53 -2.93 -11.23 13.11
CA ALA A 53 -2.23 -12.50 13.33
C ALA A 53 -1.06 -12.35 14.34
N ASP A 54 -0.40 -11.20 14.31
CA ASP A 54 0.64 -10.82 15.25
C ASP A 54 0.71 -9.29 15.43
N LYS A 55 1.58 -8.83 16.34
CA LYS A 55 1.80 -7.41 16.64
C LYS A 55 2.20 -6.60 15.40
N ARG A 56 2.94 -7.20 14.46
CA ARG A 56 3.46 -6.53 13.26
C ARG A 56 2.37 -6.15 12.26
N GLU A 57 1.25 -6.88 12.25
CA GLU A 57 0.12 -6.58 11.37
C GLU A 57 -0.51 -5.20 11.62
N VAL A 58 -0.28 -4.60 12.77
CA VAL A 58 -0.74 -3.23 13.09
C VAL A 58 -0.11 -2.18 12.15
N LEU A 59 1.09 -2.43 11.66
CA LEU A 59 1.76 -1.55 10.68
C LEU A 59 1.30 -1.76 9.23
N PHE A 60 0.42 -2.76 9.00
CA PHE A 60 -0.13 -3.06 7.68
C PHE A 60 -1.67 -3.01 7.66
N PRO A 61 -2.30 -1.98 8.27
CA PRO A 61 -3.74 -1.88 8.28
C PRO A 61 -4.26 -1.64 6.87
N GLY A 62 -5.42 -2.22 6.56
CA GLY A 62 -6.06 -2.00 5.26
C GLY A 62 -5.34 -2.64 4.06
N HIS A 63 -4.45 -3.62 4.27
CA HIS A 63 -3.74 -4.29 3.16
C HIS A 63 -4.71 -4.87 2.11
N ASP A 64 -5.78 -5.52 2.55
CA ASP A 64 -6.80 -6.07 1.63
C ASP A 64 -7.53 -4.97 0.85
N GLU A 65 -7.66 -3.76 1.40
CA GLU A 65 -8.27 -2.61 0.73
C GLU A 65 -7.29 -1.94 -0.21
N PHE A 66 -6.05 -1.82 0.20
CA PHE A 66 -4.96 -1.38 -0.65
C PHE A 66 -4.86 -2.25 -1.92
N GLU A 67 -4.87 -3.58 -1.78
CA GLU A 67 -4.86 -4.50 -2.92
C GLU A 67 -6.12 -4.35 -3.78
N ARG A 68 -7.30 -4.24 -3.15
CA ARG A 68 -8.57 -4.02 -3.87
C ARG A 68 -8.62 -2.70 -4.61
N SER A 69 -7.95 -1.66 -4.16
CA SER A 69 -7.93 -0.37 -4.85
C SER A 69 -7.27 -0.46 -6.24
N PHE A 70 -6.20 -1.23 -6.38
CA PHE A 70 -5.61 -1.51 -7.70
C PHE A 70 -6.56 -2.33 -8.59
N LEU A 71 -7.19 -3.37 -8.04
CA LEU A 71 -8.13 -4.20 -8.80
C LEU A 71 -9.34 -3.38 -9.26
N HIS A 72 -9.87 -2.52 -8.41
CA HIS A 72 -10.95 -1.62 -8.77
C HIS A 72 -10.55 -0.64 -9.88
N GLY A 73 -9.30 -0.15 -9.85
CA GLY A 73 -8.74 0.61 -10.96
C GLY A 73 -8.76 -0.18 -12.26
N LEU A 74 -8.28 -1.45 -12.23
CA LEU A 74 -8.31 -2.33 -13.40
C LEU A 74 -9.73 -2.54 -13.95
N GLU A 75 -10.74 -2.68 -13.09
CA GLU A 75 -12.14 -2.84 -13.51
C GLU A 75 -12.66 -1.63 -14.29
N LYS A 76 -12.15 -0.43 -13.99
CA LYS A 76 -12.51 0.84 -14.64
C LYS A 76 -11.70 1.13 -15.92
N ALA A 77 -10.73 0.29 -16.28
CA ALA A 77 -9.91 0.51 -17.47
C ALA A 77 -10.77 0.59 -18.73
N PRO A 78 -10.51 1.56 -19.64
CA PRO A 78 -11.34 1.78 -20.81
C PRO A 78 -11.19 0.68 -21.87
N ASP A 79 -10.07 -0.02 -21.86
CA ASP A 79 -9.72 -1.09 -22.80
C ASP A 79 -8.72 -2.07 -22.16
N ASP A 80 -8.34 -3.11 -22.90
CA ASP A 80 -7.38 -4.13 -22.46
C ASP A 80 -5.95 -3.88 -23.00
N ASP A 81 -5.63 -2.65 -23.43
CA ASP A 81 -4.24 -2.28 -23.71
C ASP A 81 -3.41 -2.30 -22.43
N PRO A 82 -2.23 -2.95 -22.40
CA PRO A 82 -1.42 -3.05 -21.18
C PRO A 82 -1.06 -1.71 -20.55
N VAL A 83 -0.84 -0.65 -21.30
CA VAL A 83 -0.54 0.69 -20.77
C VAL A 83 -1.77 1.31 -20.12
N SER A 84 -2.95 1.16 -20.74
CA SER A 84 -4.23 1.58 -20.17
C SER A 84 -4.52 0.85 -18.86
N LEU A 85 -4.28 -0.45 -18.80
CA LEU A 85 -4.47 -1.28 -17.60
C LEU A 85 -3.53 -0.87 -16.46
N ILE A 86 -2.24 -0.62 -16.76
CA ILE A 86 -1.27 -0.12 -15.79
C ILE A 86 -1.73 1.23 -15.22
N THR A 87 -2.10 2.16 -16.09
CA THR A 87 -2.56 3.51 -15.71
C THR A 87 -3.82 3.45 -14.85
N ALA A 88 -4.79 2.61 -15.23
CA ALA A 88 -6.02 2.44 -14.49
C ALA A 88 -5.80 1.82 -13.09
N ALA A 89 -4.95 0.80 -12.98
CA ALA A 89 -4.58 0.21 -11.68
C ALA A 89 -3.93 1.26 -10.76
N LEU A 90 -3.01 2.07 -11.30
CA LEU A 90 -2.36 3.15 -10.56
C LEU A 90 -3.36 4.23 -10.13
N ALA A 91 -4.28 4.65 -11.00
CA ALA A 91 -5.34 5.60 -10.64
C ALA A 91 -6.23 5.07 -9.50
N GLY A 92 -6.53 3.77 -9.49
CA GLY A 92 -7.31 3.14 -8.42
C GLY A 92 -6.64 3.25 -7.05
N VAL A 93 -5.32 3.07 -6.96
CA VAL A 93 -4.61 3.15 -5.68
C VAL A 93 -4.38 4.59 -5.22
N ALA A 94 -4.44 5.58 -6.10
CA ALA A 94 -4.27 6.99 -5.70
C ALA A 94 -5.32 7.42 -4.68
N GLU A 95 -6.56 6.95 -4.81
CA GLU A 95 -7.64 7.22 -3.85
C GLU A 95 -7.36 6.67 -2.42
N PHE A 96 -6.46 5.71 -2.29
CA PHE A 96 -6.06 5.14 -0.99
C PHE A 96 -5.12 6.06 -0.21
N PHE A 97 -4.49 7.06 -0.85
CA PHE A 97 -3.50 7.96 -0.28
C PHE A 97 -3.96 9.43 -0.31
N PRO A 98 -5.00 9.82 0.47
CA PRO A 98 -5.34 11.23 0.64
C PRO A 98 -4.21 11.96 1.39
N ASP A 99 -4.16 13.28 1.26
CA ASP A 99 -3.07 14.11 1.80
C ASP A 99 -2.89 13.95 3.32
N GLU A 100 -3.98 13.73 4.05
CA GLU A 100 -3.97 13.51 5.50
C GLU A 100 -3.18 12.26 5.91
N ARG A 101 -3.00 11.30 5.00
CA ARG A 101 -2.21 10.09 5.26
C ARG A 101 -0.71 10.29 5.10
N GLN A 102 -0.26 11.41 4.52
CA GLN A 102 1.16 11.59 4.20
C GLN A 102 2.05 11.54 5.45
N ALA A 103 1.69 12.28 6.50
CA ALA A 103 2.46 12.31 7.75
C ALA A 103 2.57 10.90 8.37
N TRP A 104 1.43 10.20 8.48
CA TRP A 104 1.43 8.82 8.95
C TRP A 104 2.27 7.89 8.06
N SER A 105 2.18 8.04 6.74
CA SER A 105 2.95 7.21 5.79
C SER A 105 4.46 7.42 5.96
N ARG A 106 4.92 8.64 6.26
CA ARG A 106 6.32 8.94 6.60
C ARG A 106 6.75 8.21 7.87
N THR A 107 5.98 8.36 8.95
CA THR A 107 6.25 7.71 10.25
C THR A 107 6.28 6.19 10.09
N ARG A 108 5.26 5.60 9.43
CA ARG A 108 5.20 4.17 9.16
C ARG A 108 6.42 3.69 8.38
N ASN A 109 6.79 4.41 7.32
CA ASN A 109 7.95 4.03 6.51
C ASN A 109 9.25 4.06 7.33
N ALA A 110 9.45 5.06 8.18
CA ALA A 110 10.62 5.13 9.06
C ALA A 110 10.70 3.91 9.99
N ILE A 111 9.58 3.49 10.58
CA ILE A 111 9.51 2.28 11.43
C ILE A 111 9.83 1.03 10.61
N LEU A 112 9.27 0.90 9.40
CA LEU A 112 9.52 -0.26 8.53
C LEU A 112 11.00 -0.35 8.13
N GLN A 113 11.63 0.78 7.79
CA GLN A 113 13.04 0.81 7.39
C GLN A 113 14.00 0.52 8.56
N ALA A 114 13.59 0.80 9.78
CA ALA A 114 14.41 0.51 10.97
C ALA A 114 14.48 -1.00 11.34
N HIS A 115 13.56 -1.83 10.80
CA HIS A 115 13.44 -3.23 11.23
C HIS A 115 13.41 -4.20 10.03
N PRO A 116 14.43 -5.06 9.84
CA PRO A 116 14.49 -6.01 8.73
C PRO A 116 13.26 -6.92 8.61
N GLY A 117 12.66 -7.35 9.73
CA GLY A 117 11.48 -8.20 9.72
C GLY A 117 10.22 -7.51 9.17
N PHE A 118 10.13 -6.18 9.23
CA PHE A 118 9.05 -5.42 8.58
C PHE A 118 9.31 -5.23 7.10
N GLN A 119 10.56 -4.99 6.72
CA GLN A 119 10.96 -4.89 5.31
C GLN A 119 10.64 -6.20 4.58
N GLU A 120 11.01 -7.34 5.18
CA GLU A 120 10.66 -8.67 4.64
C GLU A 120 9.15 -8.83 4.46
N ARG A 121 8.36 -8.44 5.48
CA ARG A 121 6.90 -8.55 5.41
C ARG A 121 6.30 -7.62 4.36
N GLU A 122 6.81 -6.41 4.21
CA GLU A 122 6.38 -5.50 3.15
C GLU A 122 6.68 -6.05 1.76
N LEU A 123 7.89 -6.61 1.57
CA LEU A 123 8.27 -7.28 0.32
C LEU A 123 7.34 -8.46 0.00
N LEU A 124 7.00 -9.30 0.98
CA LEU A 124 6.05 -10.40 0.80
C LEU A 124 4.66 -9.90 0.40
N LYS A 125 4.16 -8.83 1.02
CA LYS A 125 2.87 -8.22 0.67
C LYS A 125 2.88 -7.62 -0.73
N MET A 126 3.96 -6.95 -1.12
CA MET A 126 4.11 -6.43 -2.49
C MET A 126 4.21 -7.55 -3.52
N SER A 127 4.89 -8.65 -3.20
CA SER A 127 4.92 -9.85 -4.06
C SER A 127 3.53 -10.48 -4.22
N SER A 128 2.73 -10.53 -3.14
CA SER A 128 1.34 -10.98 -3.20
C SER A 128 0.49 -10.10 -4.12
N LEU A 129 0.63 -8.78 -4.00
CA LEU A 129 -0.05 -7.82 -4.88
C LEU A 129 0.30 -8.07 -6.35
N THR A 130 1.60 -8.21 -6.68
CA THR A 130 2.06 -8.49 -8.05
C THR A 130 1.44 -9.80 -8.58
N ALA A 131 1.39 -10.85 -7.75
CA ALA A 131 0.77 -12.12 -8.13
C ALA A 131 -0.75 -11.97 -8.39
N THR A 132 -1.45 -11.22 -7.55
CA THR A 132 -2.88 -10.93 -7.70
C THR A 132 -3.16 -10.12 -8.98
N LEU A 133 -2.38 -9.06 -9.24
CA LEU A 133 -2.50 -8.26 -10.47
C LEU A 133 -2.20 -9.09 -11.71
N THR A 134 -1.15 -9.92 -11.69
CA THR A 134 -0.81 -10.82 -12.80
C THR A 134 -1.97 -11.76 -13.13
N ARG A 135 -2.62 -12.34 -12.09
CA ARG A 135 -3.79 -13.19 -12.29
C ARG A 135 -4.96 -12.41 -12.90
N ALA A 136 -5.30 -11.24 -12.35
CA ALA A 136 -6.41 -10.42 -12.86
C ALA A 136 -6.20 -9.99 -14.32
N LEU A 137 -4.98 -9.63 -14.70
CA LEU A 137 -4.62 -9.27 -16.07
C LEU A 137 -4.75 -10.49 -17.03
N ARG A 138 -4.36 -11.68 -16.57
CA ARG A 138 -4.53 -12.91 -17.35
C ARG A 138 -6.00 -13.29 -17.53
N GLU A 139 -6.84 -13.09 -16.52
CA GLU A 139 -8.29 -13.28 -16.59
C GLU A 139 -8.95 -12.34 -17.61
N ARG A 140 -8.35 -11.17 -17.88
CA ARG A 140 -8.74 -10.26 -18.97
C ARG A 140 -8.14 -10.62 -20.34
N GLY A 141 -7.45 -11.74 -20.45
CA GLY A 141 -6.91 -12.22 -21.72
C GLY A 141 -5.51 -11.74 -22.07
N ILE A 142 -4.83 -10.99 -21.18
CA ILE A 142 -3.45 -10.56 -21.40
C ILE A 142 -2.51 -11.77 -21.36
N VAL A 143 -1.65 -11.89 -22.36
CA VAL A 143 -0.70 -13.01 -22.44
C VAL A 143 0.23 -13.05 -21.23
N PRO A 144 0.66 -14.25 -20.75
CA PRO A 144 1.32 -14.42 -19.45
C PRO A 144 2.52 -13.51 -19.21
N ILE A 145 3.39 -13.35 -20.20
CA ILE A 145 4.61 -12.52 -20.07
C ILE A 145 4.22 -11.03 -19.95
N ALA A 146 3.29 -10.55 -20.76
CA ALA A 146 2.84 -9.16 -20.71
C ALA A 146 2.09 -8.87 -19.39
N ALA A 147 1.27 -9.79 -18.91
CA ALA A 147 0.59 -9.67 -17.62
C ALA A 147 1.58 -9.56 -16.45
N ALA A 148 2.63 -10.39 -16.44
CA ALA A 148 3.67 -10.32 -15.42
C ALA A 148 4.43 -8.98 -15.48
N LEU A 149 4.85 -8.55 -16.67
CA LEU A 149 5.55 -7.27 -16.85
C LEU A 149 4.67 -6.08 -16.46
N ALA A 150 3.39 -6.08 -16.81
CA ALA A 150 2.46 -5.03 -16.43
C ALA A 150 2.29 -4.96 -14.90
N ALA A 151 2.09 -6.09 -14.23
CA ALA A 151 1.95 -6.15 -12.78
C ALA A 151 3.21 -5.66 -12.05
N GLU A 152 4.41 -6.07 -12.49
CA GLU A 152 5.70 -5.56 -11.96
C GLU A 152 5.86 -4.06 -12.21
N THR A 153 5.42 -3.57 -13.36
CA THR A 153 5.45 -2.14 -13.69
C THR A 153 4.56 -1.34 -12.75
N VAL A 154 3.32 -1.80 -12.49
CA VAL A 154 2.43 -1.18 -11.49
C VAL A 154 3.13 -1.08 -10.14
N GLY A 155 3.72 -2.17 -9.64
CA GLY A 155 4.46 -2.19 -8.38
C GLY A 155 5.65 -1.23 -8.37
N THR A 156 6.38 -1.12 -9.48
CA THR A 156 7.56 -0.25 -9.59
C THR A 156 7.16 1.23 -9.62
N VAL A 157 6.18 1.60 -10.44
CA VAL A 157 5.69 2.99 -10.53
C VAL A 157 5.09 3.42 -9.19
N PHE A 158 4.28 2.56 -8.57
CA PHE A 158 3.72 2.82 -7.24
C PHE A 158 4.80 3.08 -6.19
N ARG A 159 5.78 2.17 -6.04
CA ARG A 159 6.85 2.34 -5.05
C ARG A 159 7.67 3.60 -5.27
N THR A 160 7.96 3.93 -6.54
CA THR A 160 8.69 5.14 -6.90
C THR A 160 7.89 6.39 -6.52
N ALA A 161 6.60 6.43 -6.86
CA ALA A 161 5.71 7.54 -6.50
C ALA A 161 5.56 7.66 -4.99
N PHE A 162 5.35 6.55 -4.29
CA PHE A 162 5.21 6.53 -2.82
C PHE A 162 6.47 7.06 -2.14
N THR A 163 7.67 6.61 -2.56
CA THR A 163 8.93 7.09 -2.00
C THR A 163 9.12 8.60 -2.23
N ALA A 164 8.73 9.10 -3.39
CA ALA A 164 8.79 10.54 -3.68
C ALA A 164 7.77 11.32 -2.83
N TRP A 165 6.55 10.81 -2.68
CA TRP A 165 5.48 11.46 -1.93
C TRP A 165 5.78 11.58 -0.44
N ILE A 166 6.43 10.59 0.18
CA ILE A 166 6.79 10.63 1.60
C ILE A 166 8.08 11.41 1.88
N ALA A 167 8.74 11.99 0.88
CA ALA A 167 9.93 12.83 1.10
C ALA A 167 9.59 14.03 1.99
N GLU A 168 10.56 14.49 2.79
CA GLU A 168 10.34 15.44 3.89
C GLU A 168 9.75 16.78 3.41
N ASP A 169 10.26 17.30 2.28
CA ASP A 169 9.86 18.58 1.71
C ASP A 169 8.77 18.47 0.63
N GLU A 170 8.21 17.28 0.40
CA GLU A 170 7.19 17.09 -0.63
C GLU A 170 5.81 17.55 -0.12
N THR A 171 5.15 18.40 -0.90
CA THR A 171 3.85 19.01 -0.57
C THR A 171 2.75 18.69 -1.58
N ARG A 172 3.10 18.07 -2.72
CA ARG A 172 2.12 17.65 -3.72
C ARG A 172 1.31 16.46 -3.21
N SER A 173 0.11 16.31 -3.72
CA SER A 173 -0.71 15.12 -3.50
C SER A 173 -0.05 13.86 -4.07
N PHE A 174 -0.44 12.69 -3.54
CA PHE A 174 0.03 11.42 -4.09
C PHE A 174 -0.33 11.26 -5.56
N THR A 175 -1.53 11.70 -5.96
CA THR A 175 -1.98 11.65 -7.35
C THR A 175 -1.06 12.44 -8.29
N GLU A 176 -0.71 13.69 -7.95
CA GLU A 176 0.17 14.52 -8.77
C GLU A 176 1.56 13.89 -8.95
N ILE A 177 2.11 13.30 -7.89
CA ILE A 177 3.41 12.62 -7.96
C ILE A 177 3.31 11.34 -8.78
N GLN A 178 2.25 10.57 -8.58
CA GLN A 178 2.04 9.34 -9.34
C GLN A 178 1.88 9.60 -10.83
N ASP A 179 1.17 10.67 -11.20
CA ASP A 179 1.01 11.10 -12.60
C ASP A 179 2.36 11.52 -13.21
N ASP A 180 3.18 12.28 -12.47
CA ASP A 180 4.54 12.66 -12.90
C ASP A 180 5.43 11.41 -13.10
N VAL A 181 5.43 10.47 -12.16
CA VAL A 181 6.21 9.23 -12.27
C VAL A 181 5.69 8.36 -13.42
N GLY A 182 4.38 8.26 -13.60
CA GLY A 182 3.75 7.54 -14.70
C GLY A 182 4.12 8.13 -16.06
N ALA A 183 4.10 9.46 -16.20
CA ALA A 183 4.51 10.15 -17.42
C ALA A 183 6.00 9.90 -17.74
N ARG A 184 6.87 9.93 -16.74
CA ARG A 184 8.30 9.61 -16.90
C ARG A 184 8.52 8.16 -17.33
N TRP A 185 7.83 7.22 -16.69
CA TRP A 185 7.85 5.81 -17.10
C TRP A 185 7.42 5.66 -18.55
N HIS A 186 6.30 6.28 -18.96
CA HIS A 186 5.83 6.25 -20.34
C HIS A 186 6.86 6.84 -21.31
N GLY A 187 7.51 7.95 -20.92
CA GLY A 187 8.59 8.56 -21.68
C GLY A 187 9.76 7.61 -21.96
N LEU A 188 10.11 6.73 -21.00
CA LEU A 188 11.17 5.73 -21.20
C LEU A 188 10.84 4.72 -22.31
N LEU A 189 9.54 4.42 -22.51
CA LEU A 189 9.09 3.49 -23.55
C LEU A 189 9.09 4.14 -24.94
N THR A 190 8.97 5.48 -25.01
CA THR A 190 8.78 6.23 -26.25
C THR A 190 10.05 6.90 -26.77
N VAL A 191 11.17 6.83 -26.03
CA VAL A 191 12.45 7.40 -26.49
C VAL A 191 12.89 6.67 -27.77
N ARG A 192 12.65 7.30 -28.93
CA ARG A 192 13.24 6.87 -30.18
C ARG A 192 14.74 7.11 -30.11
N ARG A 193 15.54 6.07 -30.37
CA ARG A 193 16.96 6.24 -30.71
C ARG A 193 17.02 7.04 -31.98
N SER A 194 17.50 8.28 -31.89
CA SER A 194 17.92 9.08 -33.03
C SER A 194 19.24 8.54 -33.56
#